data_72b6bfa7251073d994c34779eb561d8d
#
_entry.id   72b6bfa7251073d994c34779eb561d8d
#
_cell.length_a   1.000
_cell.length_b   1.000
_cell.length_c   1.000
_cell.angle_alpha   90.00
_cell.angle_beta   90.00
_cell.angle_gamma   90.00
#
_symmetry.space_group_name_H-M   'P 1'
#
loop_
_entity.id
_entity.type
_entity.pdbx_description
1 polymer ?
#
loop_
_entity_poly.entity_id
_entity_poly.type
_entity_poly.pdbx_seq_one_letter_code
_entity_poly.pdbx_strand_id
1 'polypeptide(L)'
;VKVQDNKTFNYQLVATDADGDSLNYRWGTRAEFFAITPYGGSSFLDVSYLKPTGMTLSSSGLVTWDVRDSVVDNATLSSLWVAVMMVEDLDSSSGDNKSYIPIDFFFKIASASNDSPSFTDFPTGTQTVTIGSTKTFTIKSTDDNVTHPPTVSVLNPPSPNTSIWDNTTSTSGGETTFTINFAPVSSMDNNTYVVNIRSTDNAGMTKDQSLGIQVSSVANADPSAPILLSPANGDNVTSPV
;
A
#
# COMPACT_ATOMS: atom_id res chain seq x y z
N VAL A 1 -12.84 -7.64 -3.07
CA VAL A 1 -11.82 -8.65 -2.74
C VAL A 1 -12.46 -10.03 -2.79
N LYS A 2 -11.82 -11.00 -3.48
CA LYS A 2 -12.20 -12.41 -3.38
C LYS A 2 -11.39 -13.06 -2.26
N VAL A 3 -12.05 -13.87 -1.43
CA VAL A 3 -11.44 -14.67 -0.37
C VAL A 3 -11.80 -16.13 -0.60
N GLN A 4 -10.85 -17.02 -0.34
CA GLN A 4 -11.09 -18.44 -0.54
C GLN A 4 -11.85 -19.01 0.65
N ASP A 5 -12.86 -19.81 0.29
CA ASP A 5 -13.53 -20.67 1.25
C ASP A 5 -12.52 -21.60 1.94
N ASN A 6 -12.72 -21.84 3.22
CA ASN A 6 -11.93 -22.75 4.04
C ASN A 6 -10.42 -22.40 4.17
N LYS A 7 -10.04 -21.13 3.92
CA LYS A 7 -8.67 -20.61 4.04
C LYS A 7 -8.62 -19.39 4.98
N THR A 8 -7.44 -19.09 5.46
CA THR A 8 -7.19 -17.83 6.16
C THR A 8 -6.80 -16.75 5.16
N PHE A 9 -7.57 -15.67 5.12
CA PHE A 9 -7.26 -14.47 4.35
C PHE A 9 -6.44 -13.51 5.19
N ASN A 10 -5.39 -12.94 4.61
CA ASN A 10 -4.58 -11.88 5.20
C ASN A 10 -4.43 -10.74 4.20
N TYR A 11 -4.64 -9.52 4.68
CA TYR A 11 -4.45 -8.31 3.87
C TYR A 11 -3.85 -7.18 4.73
N GLN A 12 -2.75 -6.61 4.29
CA GLN A 12 -2.12 -5.47 4.95
C GLN A 12 -2.65 -4.18 4.34
N LEU A 13 -3.37 -3.38 5.15
CA LEU A 13 -3.65 -1.99 4.83
C LEU A 13 -2.36 -1.19 4.98
N VAL A 14 -2.02 -0.42 3.96
CA VAL A 14 -0.88 0.49 4.00
C VAL A 14 -1.39 1.90 3.77
N ALA A 15 -1.05 2.80 4.68
CA ALA A 15 -1.27 4.23 4.56
C ALA A 15 0.01 4.97 4.94
N THR A 16 0.14 6.20 4.48
CA THR A 16 1.23 7.10 4.84
C THR A 16 0.64 8.44 5.23
N ASP A 17 1.26 9.07 6.19
CA ASP A 17 0.98 10.43 6.59
C ASP A 17 2.07 11.37 6.05
N ALA A 18 1.70 12.57 5.56
CA ALA A 18 2.61 13.48 4.86
C ALA A 18 3.52 14.25 5.82
N ASP A 19 3.05 14.55 7.00
CA ASP A 19 3.79 15.25 8.06
C ASP A 19 4.44 14.30 9.06
N GLY A 20 4.26 12.98 8.87
CA GLY A 20 4.94 11.93 9.62
C GLY A 20 4.27 11.58 10.94
N ASP A 21 3.01 11.92 11.10
CA ASP A 21 2.23 11.55 12.26
C ASP A 21 1.91 10.06 12.33
N SER A 22 1.56 9.60 13.50
CA SER A 22 1.25 8.18 13.73
C SER A 22 -0.12 7.82 13.16
N LEU A 23 -0.17 6.72 12.41
CA LEU A 23 -1.42 6.18 11.92
C LEU A 23 -1.93 5.05 12.82
N ASN A 24 -3.23 5.06 13.08
CA ASN A 24 -3.94 4.00 13.77
C ASN A 24 -5.02 3.39 12.88
N TYR A 25 -5.24 2.09 13.03
CA TYR A 25 -6.24 1.35 12.27
C TYR A 25 -7.26 0.75 13.23
N ARG A 26 -8.52 1.01 12.98
CA ARG A 26 -9.63 0.44 13.75
C ARG A 26 -10.81 0.05 12.88
N TRP A 27 -11.73 -0.71 13.43
CA TRP A 27 -13.03 -0.92 12.80
C TRP A 27 -13.85 0.36 12.84
N GLY A 28 -14.62 0.58 11.79
CA GLY A 28 -15.65 1.61 11.79
C GLY A 28 -16.66 1.39 12.89
N THR A 29 -17.11 2.46 13.51
CA THR A 29 -18.28 2.42 14.41
C THR A 29 -19.55 2.16 13.58
N ARG A 30 -20.63 1.81 14.27
CA ARG A 30 -21.91 1.62 13.59
C ARG A 30 -22.38 2.86 12.81
N ALA A 31 -22.16 4.05 13.35
CA ALA A 31 -22.52 5.30 12.69
C ALA A 31 -21.69 5.53 11.42
N GLU A 32 -20.41 5.20 11.47
CA GLU A 32 -19.50 5.28 10.33
C GLU A 32 -19.81 4.22 9.27
N PHE A 33 -20.17 3.00 9.69
CA PHE A 33 -20.53 1.90 8.79
C PHE A 33 -21.80 2.21 7.97
N PHE A 34 -22.80 2.82 8.58
CA PHE A 34 -24.07 3.10 7.93
C PHE A 34 -24.18 4.51 7.36
N ALA A 35 -23.11 5.29 7.48
CA ALA A 35 -23.00 6.65 6.95
C ALA A 35 -24.36 7.38 6.98
N ILE A 36 -24.94 7.60 8.17
CA ILE A 36 -26.09 8.49 8.37
C ILE A 36 -27.48 7.81 8.31
N THR A 37 -28.21 8.05 9.34
CA THR A 37 -29.66 8.24 9.27
C THR A 37 -30.03 9.18 8.11
N PRO A 38 -31.12 9.03 7.40
CA PRO A 38 -32.30 8.31 7.84
C PRO A 38 -32.98 7.45 6.76
N TYR A 39 -32.41 6.36 6.41
CA TYR A 39 -33.28 5.37 5.82
C TYR A 39 -34.03 4.71 6.98
N GLY A 40 -35.16 5.31 7.32
CA GLY A 40 -36.07 4.83 8.33
C GLY A 40 -36.60 3.45 8.02
N GLY A 41 -35.80 2.44 8.36
CA GLY A 41 -36.12 1.06 8.22
C GLY A 41 -35.12 0.26 9.01
N SER A 42 -35.30 0.15 10.30
CA SER A 42 -34.53 -0.68 11.23
C SER A 42 -34.57 -2.19 10.92
N SER A 43 -35.11 -2.60 9.79
CA SER A 43 -35.32 -4.01 9.47
C SER A 43 -34.32 -4.61 8.46
N PHE A 44 -33.40 -3.83 7.91
CA PHE A 44 -32.48 -4.34 6.91
C PHE A 44 -31.09 -4.68 7.40
N LEU A 45 -30.74 -4.28 8.64
CA LEU A 45 -29.37 -4.44 9.12
C LEU A 45 -29.42 -4.94 10.54
N ASP A 46 -28.84 -6.10 10.77
CA ASP A 46 -28.54 -6.56 12.12
C ASP A 46 -27.74 -5.46 12.82
N VAL A 47 -28.33 -4.91 13.87
CA VAL A 47 -27.73 -3.79 14.64
C VAL A 47 -26.40 -4.13 15.27
N SER A 48 -26.01 -5.38 15.28
CA SER A 48 -24.73 -5.87 15.81
C SER A 48 -23.66 -6.08 14.73
N TYR A 49 -24.04 -6.05 13.44
CA TYR A 49 -23.07 -6.30 12.36
C TYR A 49 -22.16 -5.09 12.11
N LEU A 50 -20.88 -5.27 12.29
CA LEU A 50 -19.82 -4.29 11.97
C LEU A 50 -18.75 -4.88 11.05
N LYS A 51 -18.60 -6.20 11.04
CA LYS A 51 -17.61 -6.93 10.27
C LYS A 51 -17.96 -8.42 10.24
N PRO A 52 -17.45 -9.19 9.29
CA PRO A 52 -17.60 -10.64 9.29
C PRO A 52 -17.10 -11.27 10.60
N THR A 53 -17.82 -12.28 11.08
CA THR A 53 -17.39 -13.07 12.24
C THR A 53 -15.99 -13.65 12.00
N GLY A 54 -15.14 -13.64 13.01
CA GLY A 54 -13.76 -14.15 12.93
C GLY A 54 -12.77 -13.22 12.23
N MET A 55 -13.22 -12.11 11.63
CA MET A 55 -12.30 -11.12 11.05
C MET A 55 -11.67 -10.25 12.13
N THR A 56 -10.36 -10.05 12.05
CA THR A 56 -9.57 -9.22 12.96
C THR A 56 -8.82 -8.13 12.21
N LEU A 57 -8.53 -7.03 12.89
CA LEU A 57 -7.71 -5.91 12.40
C LEU A 57 -6.72 -5.53 13.49
N SER A 58 -5.43 -5.54 13.17
CA SER A 58 -4.40 -5.05 14.09
C SER A 58 -4.29 -3.52 14.02
N SER A 59 -3.69 -2.92 15.06
CA SER A 59 -3.37 -1.48 15.07
C SER A 59 -2.35 -1.07 13.99
N SER A 60 -1.65 -2.01 13.39
CA SER A 60 -0.75 -1.80 12.25
C SER A 60 -1.42 -2.02 10.88
N GLY A 61 -2.73 -2.26 10.83
CA GLY A 61 -3.49 -2.40 9.60
C GLY A 61 -3.52 -3.81 9.00
N LEU A 62 -3.07 -4.85 9.72
CA LEU A 62 -3.21 -6.22 9.23
C LEU A 62 -4.63 -6.72 9.48
N VAL A 63 -5.35 -7.02 8.39
CA VAL A 63 -6.64 -7.71 8.38
C VAL A 63 -6.39 -9.21 8.27
N THR A 64 -6.97 -9.98 9.18
CA THR A 64 -6.94 -11.44 9.12
C THR A 64 -8.36 -11.96 9.24
N TRP A 65 -8.74 -12.87 8.35
CA TRP A 65 -10.05 -13.52 8.38
C TRP A 65 -9.94 -15.01 8.11
N ASP A 66 -10.40 -15.79 9.07
CA ASP A 66 -10.54 -17.24 8.93
C ASP A 66 -11.91 -17.56 8.33
N VAL A 67 -11.91 -17.97 7.06
CA VAL A 67 -13.14 -18.18 6.25
C VAL A 67 -13.64 -19.61 6.34
N ARG A 68 -13.24 -20.38 7.36
CA ARG A 68 -13.74 -21.75 7.55
C ARG A 68 -15.20 -21.75 8.02
N ASP A 69 -15.98 -22.69 7.53
CA ASP A 69 -17.40 -22.87 7.89
C ASP A 69 -17.68 -22.93 9.39
N SER A 70 -16.72 -23.44 10.18
CA SER A 70 -16.83 -23.51 11.63
C SER A 70 -16.72 -22.15 12.33
N VAL A 71 -16.28 -21.11 11.61
CA VAL A 71 -16.00 -19.76 12.16
C VAL A 71 -16.97 -18.73 11.59
N VAL A 72 -17.43 -18.93 10.36
CA VAL A 72 -18.30 -17.98 9.65
C VAL A 72 -19.67 -18.64 9.43
N ASP A 73 -20.63 -18.25 10.25
CA ASP A 73 -22.01 -18.74 10.12
C ASP A 73 -22.57 -18.43 8.73
N ASN A 74 -23.01 -19.48 8.02
CA ASN A 74 -23.61 -19.39 6.68
C ASN A 74 -22.72 -18.76 5.59
N ALA A 75 -21.40 -18.83 5.72
CA ALA A 75 -20.52 -18.47 4.62
C ALA A 75 -20.69 -19.50 3.48
N THR A 76 -21.36 -19.09 2.43
CA THR A 76 -21.52 -19.90 1.23
C THR A 76 -20.74 -19.31 0.07
N LEU A 77 -20.40 -20.15 -0.90
CA LEU A 77 -19.81 -19.68 -2.16
C LEU A 77 -20.68 -18.57 -2.74
N SER A 78 -20.04 -17.49 -3.16
CA SER A 78 -20.65 -16.27 -3.69
C SER A 78 -21.32 -15.35 -2.63
N SER A 79 -21.31 -15.68 -1.34
CA SER A 79 -21.74 -14.74 -0.30
C SER A 79 -20.88 -13.46 -0.37
N LEU A 80 -21.56 -12.32 -0.19
CA LEU A 80 -20.93 -11.01 -0.17
C LEU A 80 -20.94 -10.47 1.26
N TRP A 81 -19.78 -10.11 1.75
CA TRP A 81 -19.56 -9.59 3.09
C TRP A 81 -18.98 -8.17 3.01
N VAL A 82 -19.32 -7.35 3.98
CA VAL A 82 -18.86 -5.95 4.04
C VAL A 82 -18.10 -5.73 5.35
N ALA A 83 -17.04 -4.94 5.30
CA ALA A 83 -16.37 -4.42 6.48
C ALA A 83 -15.91 -2.99 6.22
N VAL A 84 -16.04 -2.12 7.22
CA VAL A 84 -15.56 -0.75 7.20
C VAL A 84 -14.42 -0.60 8.19
N MET A 85 -13.29 -0.14 7.73
CA MET A 85 -12.11 0.13 8.52
C MET A 85 -11.79 1.61 8.46
N MET A 86 -11.28 2.15 9.55
CA MET A 86 -10.86 3.55 9.66
C MET A 86 -9.35 3.60 9.73
N VAL A 87 -8.74 4.48 8.97
CA VAL A 87 -7.37 4.91 9.16
C VAL A 87 -7.42 6.28 9.80
N GLU A 88 -6.86 6.40 10.99
CA GLU A 88 -6.83 7.63 11.78
C GLU A 88 -5.43 8.21 11.77
N ASP A 89 -5.35 9.50 11.55
CA ASP A 89 -4.17 10.32 11.69
C ASP A 89 -4.15 10.91 13.11
N LEU A 90 -3.13 10.56 13.89
CA LEU A 90 -3.01 10.94 15.29
C LEU A 90 -1.90 11.98 15.46
N ASP A 91 -2.23 13.09 16.11
CA ASP A 91 -1.23 14.09 16.51
C ASP A 91 -0.12 13.45 17.35
N SER A 92 1.12 13.56 16.89
CA SER A 92 2.27 12.90 17.50
C SER A 92 2.60 13.43 18.90
N SER A 93 2.11 14.62 19.27
CA SER A 93 2.35 15.24 20.57
C SER A 93 1.26 14.96 21.60
N SER A 94 0.01 14.94 21.19
CA SER A 94 -1.14 14.74 22.07
C SER A 94 -1.76 13.35 21.97
N GLY A 95 -1.57 12.66 20.85
CA GLY A 95 -2.26 11.40 20.52
C GLY A 95 -3.72 11.59 20.12
N ASP A 96 -4.17 12.85 19.95
CA ASP A 96 -5.52 13.15 19.52
C ASP A 96 -5.71 12.85 18.04
N ASN A 97 -6.93 12.48 17.66
CA ASN A 97 -7.29 12.22 16.27
C ASN A 97 -7.43 13.56 15.51
N LYS A 98 -6.57 13.80 14.53
CA LYS A 98 -6.60 14.97 13.65
C LYS A 98 -7.57 14.78 12.49
N SER A 99 -7.54 13.60 11.88
CA SER A 99 -8.37 13.24 10.74
C SER A 99 -8.54 11.73 10.63
N TYR A 100 -9.49 11.28 9.79
CA TYR A 100 -9.66 9.87 9.49
C TYR A 100 -10.23 9.66 8.10
N ILE A 101 -9.94 8.48 7.54
CA ILE A 101 -10.44 8.04 6.24
C ILE A 101 -11.14 6.69 6.40
N PRO A 102 -12.41 6.54 5.97
CA PRO A 102 -13.07 5.25 5.91
C PRO A 102 -12.58 4.46 4.68
N ILE A 103 -12.41 3.16 4.87
CA ILE A 103 -12.10 2.22 3.80
C ILE A 103 -13.13 1.09 3.84
N ASP A 104 -13.93 0.99 2.78
CA ASP A 104 -14.96 -0.03 2.64
C ASP A 104 -14.44 -1.20 1.81
N PHE A 105 -14.63 -2.41 2.33
CA PHE A 105 -14.30 -3.63 1.62
C PHE A 105 -15.53 -4.50 1.39
N PHE A 106 -15.65 -4.98 0.16
CA PHE A 106 -16.55 -6.07 -0.19
C PHE A 106 -15.75 -7.35 -0.37
N PHE A 107 -16.05 -8.36 0.43
CA PHE A 107 -15.43 -9.68 0.35
C PHE A 107 -16.41 -10.67 -0.26
N LYS A 108 -15.99 -11.33 -1.34
CA LYS A 108 -16.74 -12.39 -1.99
C LYS A 108 -16.06 -13.72 -1.75
N ILE A 109 -16.77 -14.67 -1.17
CA ILE A 109 -16.26 -16.02 -0.96
C ILE A 109 -16.24 -16.78 -2.27
N ALA A 110 -15.10 -17.40 -2.58
CA ALA A 110 -14.85 -18.20 -3.77
C ALA A 110 -14.45 -19.63 -3.38
N SER A 111 -14.59 -20.56 -4.32
CA SER A 111 -14.26 -21.96 -4.09
C SER A 111 -12.80 -22.16 -3.69
N ALA A 112 -12.55 -23.09 -2.78
CA ALA A 112 -11.21 -23.50 -2.36
C ALA A 112 -10.47 -24.38 -3.39
N SER A 113 -11.10 -24.69 -4.53
CA SER A 113 -10.49 -25.53 -5.57
C SER A 113 -9.39 -24.84 -6.38
N ASN A 114 -9.19 -23.56 -6.19
CA ASN A 114 -8.18 -22.75 -6.86
C ASN A 114 -7.56 -21.82 -5.82
N ASP A 115 -6.27 -21.87 -5.62
CA ASP A 115 -5.56 -20.98 -4.71
C ASP A 115 -5.37 -19.59 -5.33
N SER A 116 -5.32 -18.57 -4.49
CA SER A 116 -4.91 -17.23 -4.96
C SER A 116 -3.43 -17.22 -5.26
N PRO A 117 -2.97 -16.42 -6.24
CA PRO A 117 -1.55 -16.28 -6.51
C PRO A 117 -0.81 -15.73 -5.28
N SER A 118 0.47 -15.96 -5.22
CA SER A 118 1.34 -15.49 -4.15
C SER A 118 2.53 -14.71 -4.68
N PHE A 119 2.93 -13.63 -3.98
CA PHE A 119 4.20 -12.98 -4.25
C PHE A 119 5.34 -13.77 -3.62
N THR A 120 6.30 -14.20 -4.43
CA THR A 120 7.50 -14.95 -4.02
C THR A 120 8.68 -14.03 -3.78
N ASP A 121 8.68 -12.84 -4.42
CA ASP A 121 9.62 -11.76 -4.18
C ASP A 121 8.86 -10.42 -4.25
N PHE A 122 9.03 -9.59 -3.21
CA PHE A 122 8.39 -8.29 -3.10
C PHE A 122 9.23 -7.36 -2.22
N PRO A 123 9.49 -6.09 -2.64
CA PRO A 123 10.25 -5.14 -1.82
C PRO A 123 9.58 -4.90 -0.46
N THR A 124 10.35 -5.03 0.61
CA THR A 124 9.88 -4.85 1.99
C THR A 124 10.19 -3.45 2.50
N GLY A 125 9.31 -2.91 3.36
CA GLY A 125 9.44 -1.57 3.94
C GLY A 125 9.29 -0.45 2.91
N THR A 126 9.46 0.78 3.38
CA THR A 126 9.47 1.96 2.48
C THR A 126 10.80 2.06 1.76
N GLN A 127 10.73 2.16 0.45
CA GLN A 127 11.88 2.25 -0.45
C GLN A 127 12.20 3.71 -0.75
N THR A 128 13.39 4.18 -0.40
CA THR A 128 13.83 5.54 -0.76
C THR A 128 14.36 5.57 -2.18
N VAL A 129 13.93 6.56 -2.95
CA VAL A 129 14.39 6.83 -4.32
C VAL A 129 14.80 8.29 -4.46
N THR A 130 16.01 8.52 -4.94
CA THR A 130 16.56 9.87 -5.07
C THR A 130 16.21 10.47 -6.43
N ILE A 131 15.81 11.74 -6.46
CA ILE A 131 15.56 12.49 -7.70
C ILE A 131 16.80 12.46 -8.61
N GLY A 132 16.56 12.26 -9.91
CA GLY A 132 17.64 12.15 -10.91
C GLY A 132 18.28 10.76 -11.00
N SER A 133 17.82 9.80 -10.18
CA SER A 133 18.19 8.38 -10.31
C SER A 133 16.98 7.55 -10.75
N THR A 134 17.24 6.42 -11.40
CA THR A 134 16.21 5.42 -11.67
C THR A 134 16.39 4.26 -10.72
N LYS A 135 15.32 3.89 -10.00
CA LYS A 135 15.29 2.68 -9.19
C LYS A 135 14.43 1.62 -9.87
N THR A 136 14.98 0.43 -9.96
CA THR A 136 14.29 -0.75 -10.47
C THR A 136 13.78 -1.58 -9.31
N PHE A 137 12.49 -1.92 -9.32
CA PHE A 137 11.87 -2.85 -8.41
C PHE A 137 11.54 -4.12 -9.18
N THR A 138 11.90 -5.25 -8.62
CA THR A 138 11.54 -6.57 -9.16
C THR A 138 10.54 -7.22 -8.22
N ILE A 139 9.44 -7.70 -8.80
CA ILE A 139 8.35 -8.36 -8.08
C ILE A 139 8.11 -9.68 -8.79
N LYS A 140 8.01 -10.75 -8.02
CA LYS A 140 7.76 -12.08 -8.57
C LYS A 140 6.49 -12.65 -7.98
N SER A 141 5.73 -13.33 -8.81
CA SER A 141 4.48 -13.98 -8.42
C SER A 141 4.33 -15.34 -9.07
N THR A 142 3.82 -16.28 -8.29
CA THR A 142 3.52 -17.66 -8.72
C THR A 142 2.09 -18.02 -8.35
N ASP A 143 1.59 -19.06 -8.98
CA ASP A 143 0.30 -19.67 -8.72
C ASP A 143 0.43 -21.20 -8.67
N ASP A 144 -0.56 -21.89 -8.10
CA ASP A 144 -0.61 -23.36 -8.10
C ASP A 144 -0.76 -23.93 -9.53
N ASN A 145 -1.31 -23.15 -10.44
CA ASN A 145 -1.40 -23.50 -11.86
C ASN A 145 -0.16 -23.02 -12.64
N VAL A 146 0.90 -23.80 -12.61
CA VAL A 146 2.19 -23.47 -13.26
C VAL A 146 2.10 -23.30 -14.79
N THR A 147 1.03 -23.79 -15.43
CA THR A 147 0.84 -23.63 -16.87
C THR A 147 0.21 -22.28 -17.24
N HIS A 148 -0.34 -21.58 -16.28
CA HIS A 148 -0.93 -20.26 -16.43
C HIS A 148 -0.37 -19.30 -15.38
N PRO A 149 0.85 -18.79 -15.58
CA PRO A 149 1.45 -17.84 -14.65
C PRO A 149 0.51 -16.67 -14.37
N PRO A 150 0.46 -16.14 -13.13
CA PRO A 150 -0.44 -15.05 -12.81
C PRO A 150 -0.07 -13.75 -13.55
N THR A 151 -1.05 -12.92 -13.80
CA THR A 151 -0.83 -11.56 -14.33
C THR A 151 -0.54 -10.60 -13.19
N VAL A 152 0.50 -9.77 -13.29
CA VAL A 152 0.80 -8.73 -12.32
C VAL A 152 0.51 -7.37 -12.91
N SER A 153 -0.14 -6.50 -12.16
CA SER A 153 -0.52 -5.14 -12.58
C SER A 153 -0.37 -4.14 -11.44
N VAL A 154 -0.17 -2.87 -11.80
CA VAL A 154 -0.20 -1.72 -10.88
C VAL A 154 -1.59 -1.10 -10.92
N LEU A 155 -2.20 -0.86 -9.76
CA LEU A 155 -3.54 -0.28 -9.67
C LEU A 155 -3.50 1.25 -9.65
N ASN A 156 -2.47 1.84 -9.06
CA ASN A 156 -2.33 3.29 -8.85
C ASN A 156 -0.87 3.73 -9.03
N PRO A 157 -0.36 3.83 -10.28
CA PRO A 157 1.00 4.29 -10.52
C PRO A 157 1.18 5.75 -10.05
N PRO A 158 2.35 6.12 -9.51
CA PRO A 158 2.63 7.48 -9.04
C PRO A 158 2.55 8.54 -10.14
N SER A 159 2.70 8.12 -11.38
CA SER A 159 2.61 9.00 -12.57
C SER A 159 2.13 8.21 -13.78
N PRO A 160 1.28 8.79 -14.63
CA PRO A 160 0.95 8.21 -15.94
C PRO A 160 2.06 8.39 -16.98
N ASN A 161 3.10 9.17 -16.70
CA ASN A 161 4.22 9.43 -17.61
C ASN A 161 5.20 8.26 -17.59
N THR A 162 5.34 7.57 -18.72
CA THR A 162 6.23 6.40 -18.88
C THR A 162 7.71 6.72 -18.70
N SER A 163 8.13 7.99 -18.85
CA SER A 163 9.50 8.40 -18.54
C SER A 163 9.78 8.46 -17.03
N ILE A 164 8.74 8.53 -16.21
CA ILE A 164 8.83 8.57 -14.74
C ILE A 164 8.54 7.20 -14.14
N TRP A 165 7.53 6.51 -14.70
CA TRP A 165 7.06 5.21 -14.24
C TRP A 165 6.82 4.30 -15.43
N ASP A 166 7.63 3.24 -15.54
CA ASP A 166 7.50 2.23 -16.58
C ASP A 166 7.54 0.83 -15.98
N ASN A 167 6.90 -0.13 -16.63
CA ASN A 167 6.91 -1.51 -16.18
C ASN A 167 7.00 -2.48 -17.35
N THR A 168 7.60 -3.64 -17.08
CA THR A 168 7.70 -4.75 -18.01
C THR A 168 7.37 -6.05 -17.30
N THR A 169 6.90 -7.04 -18.07
CA THR A 169 6.53 -8.36 -17.56
C THR A 169 7.23 -9.45 -18.36
N SER A 170 7.73 -10.46 -17.67
CA SER A 170 8.22 -11.69 -18.28
C SER A 170 7.72 -12.90 -17.49
N THR A 171 7.56 -14.04 -18.14
CA THR A 171 7.12 -15.29 -17.52
C THR A 171 8.08 -16.41 -17.82
N SER A 172 8.37 -17.24 -16.82
CA SER A 172 9.21 -18.42 -16.96
C SER A 172 8.87 -19.45 -15.88
N GLY A 173 8.68 -20.71 -16.24
CA GLY A 173 8.52 -21.81 -15.29
C GLY A 173 7.33 -21.66 -14.33
N GLY A 174 6.23 -21.01 -14.75
CA GLY A 174 5.07 -20.76 -13.90
C GLY A 174 5.19 -19.51 -13.01
N GLU A 175 6.32 -18.80 -13.07
CA GLU A 175 6.54 -17.55 -12.36
C GLU A 175 6.40 -16.35 -13.30
N THR A 176 5.74 -15.31 -12.84
CA THR A 176 5.72 -13.98 -13.46
C THR A 176 6.70 -13.08 -12.75
N THR A 177 7.65 -12.52 -13.50
CA THR A 177 8.53 -11.45 -13.04
C THR A 177 8.02 -10.12 -13.58
N PHE A 178 7.67 -9.22 -12.70
CA PHE A 178 7.19 -7.87 -12.98
C PHE A 178 8.25 -6.86 -12.54
N THR A 179 8.75 -6.09 -13.47
CA THR A 179 9.82 -5.11 -13.23
C THR A 179 9.28 -3.71 -13.41
N ILE A 180 9.51 -2.86 -12.42
CA ILE A 180 9.12 -1.44 -12.41
C ILE A 180 10.39 -0.60 -12.43
N ASN A 181 10.44 0.37 -13.33
CA ASN A 181 11.46 1.41 -13.35
C ASN A 181 10.83 2.73 -12.91
N PHE A 182 11.34 3.32 -11.85
CA PHE A 182 10.85 4.57 -11.31
C PHE A 182 11.96 5.62 -11.28
N ALA A 183 11.76 6.73 -12.00
CA ALA A 183 12.68 7.85 -12.14
C ALA A 183 11.98 9.15 -11.68
N PRO A 184 11.97 9.47 -10.37
CA PRO A 184 11.25 10.61 -9.84
C PRO A 184 11.84 11.94 -10.32
N VAL A 185 10.96 12.92 -10.48
CA VAL A 185 11.27 14.31 -10.85
C VAL A 185 11.15 15.25 -9.64
N SER A 186 11.69 16.46 -9.74
CA SER A 186 11.77 17.43 -8.63
C SER A 186 10.41 17.80 -8.03
N SER A 187 9.33 17.78 -8.80
CA SER A 187 7.97 18.01 -8.26
C SER A 187 7.46 16.90 -7.34
N MET A 188 8.17 15.78 -7.27
CA MET A 188 7.85 14.64 -6.42
C MET A 188 8.67 14.60 -5.13
N ASP A 189 9.54 15.60 -4.91
CA ASP A 189 10.41 15.66 -3.74
C ASP A 189 9.65 15.67 -2.42
N ASN A 190 10.17 14.95 -1.44
CA ASN A 190 9.59 14.73 -0.11
C ASN A 190 8.21 14.05 -0.10
N ASN A 191 7.70 13.60 -1.25
CA ASN A 191 6.44 12.87 -1.30
C ASN A 191 6.67 11.38 -1.03
N THR A 192 5.69 10.78 -0.36
CA THR A 192 5.60 9.34 -0.18
C THR A 192 4.44 8.79 -1.01
N TYR A 193 4.70 7.71 -1.74
CA TYR A 193 3.71 7.03 -2.59
C TYR A 193 3.47 5.63 -2.06
N VAL A 194 2.21 5.24 -1.99
CA VAL A 194 1.80 3.85 -1.77
C VAL A 194 1.27 3.31 -3.07
N VAL A 195 1.99 2.37 -3.65
CA VAL A 195 1.68 1.76 -4.94
C VAL A 195 1.09 0.37 -4.71
N ASN A 196 -0.15 0.18 -5.10
CA ASN A 196 -0.84 -1.10 -4.95
C ASN A 196 -0.60 -1.96 -6.18
N ILE A 197 -0.08 -3.15 -5.95
CA ILE A 197 0.26 -4.13 -6.96
C ILE A 197 -0.64 -5.35 -6.77
N ARG A 198 -1.27 -5.77 -7.84
CA ARG A 198 -2.17 -6.91 -7.89
C ARG A 198 -1.59 -8.03 -8.72
N SER A 199 -1.57 -9.21 -8.17
CA SER A 199 -1.41 -10.46 -8.92
C SER A 199 -2.78 -11.10 -9.10
N THR A 200 -3.07 -11.60 -10.31
CA THR A 200 -4.35 -12.23 -10.65
C THR A 200 -4.09 -13.53 -11.39
N ASP A 201 -4.69 -14.62 -10.94
CA ASP A 201 -4.65 -15.91 -11.65
C ASP A 201 -5.65 -15.98 -12.80
N ASN A 202 -5.64 -17.08 -13.53
CA ASN A 202 -6.54 -17.31 -14.67
C ASN A 202 -8.00 -17.56 -14.26
N ALA A 203 -8.28 -17.87 -12.99
CA ALA A 203 -9.63 -18.02 -12.44
C ALA A 203 -10.18 -16.71 -11.85
N GLY A 204 -9.35 -15.66 -11.84
CA GLY A 204 -9.70 -14.33 -11.34
C GLY A 204 -9.57 -14.17 -9.81
N MET A 205 -8.87 -15.10 -9.13
CA MET A 205 -8.43 -14.87 -7.76
C MET A 205 -7.28 -13.86 -7.75
N THR A 206 -7.22 -13.03 -6.71
CA THR A 206 -6.25 -11.95 -6.64
C THR A 206 -5.49 -11.94 -5.33
N LYS A 207 -4.24 -11.51 -5.40
CA LYS A 207 -3.42 -11.11 -4.25
C LYS A 207 -2.94 -9.69 -4.46
N ASP A 208 -3.22 -8.82 -3.49
CA ASP A 208 -2.76 -7.43 -3.48
C ASP A 208 -1.62 -7.27 -2.47
N GLN A 209 -0.65 -6.44 -2.83
CA GLN A 209 0.41 -6.01 -1.92
C GLN A 209 0.83 -4.58 -2.26
N SER A 210 1.24 -3.81 -1.24
CA SER A 210 1.59 -2.40 -1.41
C SER A 210 3.08 -2.20 -1.32
N LEU A 211 3.60 -1.37 -2.23
CA LEU A 211 4.98 -0.89 -2.27
C LEU A 211 4.99 0.56 -1.79
N GLY A 212 5.64 0.83 -0.66
CA GLY A 212 5.89 2.19 -0.17
C GLY A 212 7.14 2.77 -0.84
N ILE A 213 7.05 3.97 -1.39
CA ILE A 213 8.16 4.68 -2.02
C ILE A 213 8.23 6.09 -1.46
N GLN A 214 9.37 6.45 -0.86
CA GLN A 214 9.67 7.81 -0.46
C GLN A 214 10.64 8.44 -1.46
N VAL A 215 10.28 9.58 -2.01
CA VAL A 215 11.15 10.35 -2.90
C VAL A 215 11.93 11.36 -2.07
N SER A 216 13.23 11.44 -2.31
CA SER A 216 14.12 12.42 -1.66
C SER A 216 14.97 13.14 -2.68
N SER A 217 15.22 14.43 -2.45
CA SER A 217 16.25 15.15 -3.19
C SER A 217 17.65 14.61 -2.85
N VAL A 218 18.58 14.81 -3.76
CA VAL A 218 20.01 14.65 -3.42
C VAL A 218 20.31 15.70 -2.35
N ALA A 219 20.89 15.28 -1.23
CA ALA A 219 21.36 16.22 -0.24
C ALA A 219 22.27 17.26 -0.95
N ASN A 220 21.93 18.53 -0.84
CA ASN A 220 22.77 19.60 -1.38
C ASN A 220 24.14 19.47 -0.70
N ALA A 221 25.18 19.25 -1.48
CA ALA A 221 26.52 19.20 -0.93
C ALA A 221 26.83 20.57 -0.28
N ASP A 222 27.37 20.55 0.92
CA ASP A 222 27.85 21.78 1.54
C ASP A 222 28.73 22.53 0.55
N PRO A 223 28.55 23.85 0.40
CA PRO A 223 29.43 24.63 -0.45
C PRO A 223 30.86 24.41 0.00
N SER A 224 31.76 24.23 -0.96
CA SER A 224 33.20 24.15 -0.65
C SER A 224 33.60 25.38 0.15
N ALA A 225 34.53 25.20 1.11
CA ALA A 225 35.04 26.31 1.89
C ALA A 225 35.51 27.44 0.94
N PRO A 226 35.19 28.72 1.23
CA PRO A 226 35.62 29.81 0.41
C PRO A 226 37.15 29.79 0.26
N ILE A 227 37.62 29.90 -0.95
CA ILE A 227 39.06 30.02 -1.20
C ILE A 227 39.38 31.52 -1.29
N LEU A 228 40.28 31.96 -0.43
CA LEU A 228 40.81 33.33 -0.51
C LEU A 228 41.69 33.45 -1.76
N LEU A 229 41.19 34.17 -2.75
CA LEU A 229 41.90 34.37 -4.03
C LEU A 229 42.87 35.52 -3.96
N SER A 230 42.67 36.50 -3.08
CA SER A 230 43.55 37.65 -2.88
C SER A 230 43.19 38.37 -1.57
N PRO A 231 44.14 38.85 -0.80
CA PRO A 231 45.58 38.61 -0.93
C PRO A 231 45.95 37.16 -0.60
N ALA A 232 47.03 36.65 -1.18
CA ALA A 232 47.56 35.34 -0.83
C ALA A 232 48.06 35.34 0.62
N ASN A 233 48.05 34.13 1.26
CA ASN A 233 48.51 34.01 2.63
C ASN A 233 49.98 34.47 2.74
N GLY A 234 50.20 35.54 3.51
CA GLY A 234 51.52 36.20 3.66
C GLY A 234 51.74 37.46 2.85
N ASP A 235 50.79 37.87 2.01
CA ASP A 235 50.87 39.13 1.29
C ASP A 235 50.65 40.33 2.23
N ASN A 236 51.54 41.32 2.15
CA ASN A 236 51.38 42.59 2.84
C ASN A 236 50.33 43.44 2.12
N VAL A 237 49.18 43.65 2.75
CA VAL A 237 48.18 44.59 2.25
C VAL A 237 48.58 45.99 2.69
N THR A 238 49.11 46.80 1.79
CA THR A 238 49.33 48.23 2.07
C THR A 238 47.99 48.95 1.98
N SER A 239 47.56 49.56 3.08
CA SER A 239 46.40 50.45 3.10
C SER A 239 46.60 51.62 2.15
N PRO A 240 45.66 51.93 1.26
CA PRO A 240 45.75 53.18 0.51
C PRO A 240 45.66 54.34 1.47
N VAL A 241 46.61 55.28 1.37
CA VAL A 241 46.65 56.53 2.11
C VAL A 241 45.65 57.50 1.49
#